data_e0e575592534d50cb82d0599394e06bf
#
_entry.id   e0e575592534d50cb82d0599394e06bf
#
_cell.length_a   1.000
_cell.length_b   1.000
_cell.length_c   1.000
_cell.angle_alpha   90.00
_cell.angle_beta   90.00
_cell.angle_gamma   90.00
#
_symmetry.space_group_name_H-M   'P 1'
#
loop_
_entity.id
_entity.type
_entity.pdbx_description
1 polymer ?
#
loop_
_entity_poly.entity_id
_entity_poly.type
_entity_poly.pdbx_seq_one_letter_code
_entity_poly.pdbx_strand_id
1 'polypeptide(L)'
;MENIQKFRKKGKKLGEYMMTKLRLLRDQKKYRSRGVTLKYMLDRVDSRDLIIVFSSCTRKGIRARYNYVRTLKEVPCNKLFLLDDFASDHRGSFYLGSNMKFEEAVVVRELIDRVREQTGAKRLIFCGSSKGGYTALNFGLDYPGSYMVVGGPQYFLGQSLLDTGNIEALKH
;
A
#
# COMPACT_ATOMS: atom_id res chain seq x y z
N MET A 1 25.51 31.39 4.20
CA MET A 1 25.17 30.44 3.10
C MET A 1 24.33 29.26 3.58
N GLU A 2 24.58 28.70 4.76
CA GLU A 2 23.89 27.51 5.30
C GLU A 2 22.38 27.72 5.53
N ASN A 3 21.96 28.87 6.00
CA ASN A 3 20.55 29.20 6.22
C ASN A 3 19.73 29.27 4.92
N ILE A 4 20.30 29.75 3.83
CA ILE A 4 19.62 29.83 2.53
C ILE A 4 19.42 28.43 1.94
N GLN A 5 20.40 27.54 2.11
CA GLN A 5 20.26 26.14 1.69
C GLN A 5 19.20 25.38 2.51
N LYS A 6 19.10 25.66 3.81
CA LYS A 6 18.06 25.09 4.68
C LYS A 6 16.65 25.55 4.30
N PHE A 7 16.49 26.84 3.96
CA PHE A 7 15.22 27.39 3.46
C PHE A 7 14.81 26.79 2.10
N ARG A 8 15.76 26.68 1.16
CA ARG A 8 15.51 26.03 -0.13
C ARG A 8 15.10 24.55 0.00
N LYS A 9 15.77 23.79 0.91
CA LYS A 9 15.39 22.40 1.21
C LYS A 9 13.99 22.28 1.83
N LYS A 10 13.61 23.20 2.73
CA LYS A 10 12.26 23.23 3.31
C LYS A 10 11.19 23.57 2.27
N GLY A 11 11.42 24.57 1.43
CA GLY A 11 10.50 24.96 0.35
C GLY A 11 10.29 23.83 -0.66
N LYS A 12 11.37 23.15 -1.07
CA LYS A 12 11.28 21.98 -1.97
C LYS A 12 10.47 20.84 -1.35
N LYS A 13 10.69 20.52 -0.06
CA LYS A 13 9.91 19.49 0.66
C LYS A 13 8.42 19.86 0.80
N LEU A 14 8.11 21.14 1.02
CA LEU A 14 6.73 21.62 1.12
C LEU A 14 6.02 21.51 -0.24
N GLY A 15 6.68 21.93 -1.33
CA GLY A 15 6.17 21.79 -2.69
C GLY A 15 5.91 20.33 -3.08
N GLU A 16 6.84 19.44 -2.77
CA GLU A 16 6.69 17.99 -2.99
C GLU A 16 5.52 17.40 -2.17
N TYR A 17 5.33 17.86 -0.94
CA TYR A 17 4.21 17.45 -0.10
C TYR A 17 2.86 17.91 -0.67
N MET A 18 2.78 19.17 -1.12
CA MET A 18 1.58 19.72 -1.76
C MET A 18 1.24 18.98 -3.05
N MET A 19 2.23 18.74 -3.91
CA MET A 19 2.05 17.96 -5.15
C MET A 19 1.58 16.54 -4.86
N THR A 20 2.11 15.90 -3.83
CA THR A 20 1.66 14.56 -3.41
C THR A 20 0.20 14.58 -2.94
N LYS A 21 -0.19 15.59 -2.16
CA LYS A 21 -1.60 15.74 -1.73
C LYS A 21 -2.55 15.98 -2.91
N LEU A 22 -2.18 16.84 -3.84
CA LEU A 22 -2.98 17.10 -5.05
C LEU A 22 -3.12 15.83 -5.89
N ARG A 23 -2.02 15.07 -6.07
CA ARG A 23 -2.06 13.78 -6.74
C ARG A 23 -3.00 12.79 -6.05
N LEU A 24 -2.95 12.69 -4.72
CA LEU A 24 -3.85 11.82 -3.96
C LEU A 24 -5.31 12.19 -4.17
N LEU A 25 -5.64 13.49 -4.15
CA LEU A 25 -7.01 13.96 -4.37
C LEU A 25 -7.50 13.64 -5.79
N ARG A 26 -6.62 13.71 -6.80
CA ARG A 26 -6.95 13.47 -8.20
C ARG A 26 -7.01 11.99 -8.55
N ASP A 27 -6.03 11.20 -8.10
CA ASP A 27 -5.75 9.86 -8.61
C ASP A 27 -6.26 8.75 -7.68
N GLN A 28 -6.62 9.08 -6.42
CA GLN A 28 -7.16 8.09 -5.49
C GLN A 28 -8.56 7.66 -5.92
N LYS A 29 -8.73 6.37 -6.08
CA LYS A 29 -9.98 5.69 -6.42
C LYS A 29 -10.47 4.85 -5.25
N LYS A 30 -11.73 4.45 -5.31
CA LYS A 30 -12.37 3.53 -4.35
C LYS A 30 -12.90 2.32 -5.10
N TYR A 31 -12.59 1.14 -4.61
CA TYR A 31 -13.19 -0.11 -5.03
C TYR A 31 -14.12 -0.60 -3.92
N ARG A 32 -15.38 -0.89 -4.27
CA ARG A 32 -16.39 -1.33 -3.30
C ARG A 32 -16.85 -2.72 -3.67
N SER A 33 -16.73 -3.65 -2.74
CA SER A 33 -17.23 -5.01 -2.83
C SER A 33 -17.50 -5.55 -1.42
N ARG A 34 -18.47 -6.40 -1.26
CA ARG A 34 -18.78 -7.12 -0.01
C ARG A 34 -18.88 -6.22 1.23
N GLY A 35 -19.39 -4.99 1.08
CA GLY A 35 -19.43 -4.00 2.18
C GLY A 35 -18.10 -3.32 2.49
N VAL A 36 -16.99 -3.75 1.90
CA VAL A 36 -15.65 -3.16 2.07
C VAL A 36 -15.42 -2.06 1.04
N THR A 37 -14.78 -0.97 1.47
CA THR A 37 -14.31 0.11 0.57
C THR A 37 -12.80 0.21 0.62
N LEU A 38 -12.13 -0.29 -0.40
CA LEU A 38 -10.68 -0.26 -0.55
C LEU A 38 -10.25 0.99 -1.33
N LYS A 39 -9.28 1.73 -0.82
CA LYS A 39 -8.69 2.90 -1.48
C LYS A 39 -7.44 2.48 -2.25
N TYR A 40 -7.31 2.97 -3.47
CA TYR A 40 -6.17 2.63 -4.32
C TYR A 40 -5.82 3.74 -5.30
N MET A 41 -4.62 3.69 -5.86
CA MET A 41 -4.22 4.44 -7.04
C MET A 41 -3.72 3.47 -8.11
N LEU A 42 -3.94 3.80 -9.37
CA LEU A 42 -3.50 2.99 -10.51
C LEU A 42 -2.80 3.87 -11.53
N ASP A 43 -1.48 3.66 -11.69
CA ASP A 43 -0.70 4.21 -12.80
C ASP A 43 -0.68 3.20 -13.93
N ARG A 44 -1.18 3.58 -15.12
CA ARG A 44 -1.22 2.71 -16.29
C ARG A 44 -0.22 3.16 -17.32
N VAL A 45 0.51 2.21 -17.87
CA VAL A 45 1.41 2.37 -19.02
C VAL A 45 1.26 1.16 -19.94
N ASP A 46 1.77 1.23 -21.13
CA ASP A 46 1.83 0.07 -22.03
C ASP A 46 2.94 -0.89 -21.55
N SER A 47 2.54 -1.84 -20.71
CA SER A 47 3.44 -2.84 -20.12
C SER A 47 2.67 -4.08 -19.73
N ARG A 48 3.32 -5.24 -19.85
CA ARG A 48 2.79 -6.52 -19.36
C ARG A 48 3.15 -6.80 -17.89
N ASP A 49 3.77 -5.84 -17.21
CA ASP A 49 4.14 -5.94 -15.80
C ASP A 49 3.20 -5.11 -14.95
N LEU A 50 2.81 -5.63 -13.80
CA LEU A 50 2.02 -4.94 -12.78
C LEU A 50 2.72 -5.06 -11.44
N ILE A 51 3.15 -3.92 -10.87
CA ILE A 51 3.61 -3.86 -9.49
C ILE A 51 2.42 -3.55 -8.59
N ILE A 52 2.19 -4.40 -7.61
CA ILE A 52 1.20 -4.23 -6.55
C ILE A 52 1.93 -3.76 -5.29
N VAL A 53 1.65 -2.56 -4.83
CA VAL A 53 2.37 -1.89 -3.74
C VAL A 53 1.46 -1.77 -2.52
N PHE A 54 1.86 -2.39 -1.42
CA PHE A 54 1.13 -2.31 -0.16
C PHE A 54 1.68 -1.23 0.76
N SER A 55 0.76 -0.56 1.49
CA SER A 55 1.12 0.47 2.45
C SER A 55 1.76 -0.12 3.71
N SER A 56 2.81 0.55 4.20
CA SER A 56 3.45 0.22 5.48
C SER A 56 2.66 0.79 6.65
N CYS A 57 2.95 0.31 7.87
CA CYS A 57 2.42 0.90 9.08
C CYS A 57 3.04 2.28 9.33
N THR A 58 2.24 3.22 9.79
CA THR A 58 2.68 4.54 10.21
C THR A 58 2.87 4.61 11.74
N ARG A 59 3.52 5.67 12.23
CA ARG A 59 3.61 5.92 13.67
C ARG A 59 2.22 6.20 14.25
N LYS A 60 2.05 5.92 15.56
CA LYS A 60 0.82 6.23 16.30
C LYS A 60 0.41 7.70 16.07
N GLY A 61 -0.87 7.93 15.82
CA GLY A 61 -1.43 9.26 15.51
C GLY A 61 -1.26 9.71 14.05
N ILE A 62 -0.62 8.91 13.19
CA ILE A 62 -0.45 9.22 11.77
C ILE A 62 -1.21 8.18 10.94
N ARG A 63 -2.21 8.62 10.18
CA ARG A 63 -2.98 7.74 9.28
C ARG A 63 -2.11 7.08 8.21
N ALA A 64 -2.52 5.91 7.75
CA ALA A 64 -1.87 5.18 6.66
C ALA A 64 -1.64 6.04 5.41
N ARG A 65 -0.57 5.74 4.69
CA ARG A 65 -0.15 6.46 3.48
C ARG A 65 0.27 5.47 2.40
N TYR A 66 0.14 5.86 1.15
CA TYR A 66 0.75 5.12 0.05
C TYR A 66 2.28 5.19 0.12
N ASN A 67 2.91 4.04 -0.03
CA ASN A 67 4.36 3.92 -0.03
C ASN A 67 4.91 3.85 -1.46
N TYR A 68 6.18 4.18 -1.64
CA TYR A 68 6.96 4.02 -2.87
C TYR A 68 6.42 4.76 -4.12
N VAL A 69 5.42 5.64 -4.00
CA VAL A 69 4.85 6.39 -5.14
C VAL A 69 5.92 7.19 -5.89
N ARG A 70 6.86 7.83 -5.16
CA ARG A 70 7.97 8.56 -5.77
C ARG A 70 9.08 7.65 -6.26
N THR A 71 9.42 6.63 -5.48
CA THR A 71 10.49 5.67 -5.81
C THR A 71 10.20 4.95 -7.12
N LEU A 72 8.95 4.58 -7.34
CA LEU A 72 8.53 3.84 -8.53
C LEU A 72 8.09 4.74 -9.70
N LYS A 73 8.19 6.07 -9.57
CA LYS A 73 7.67 7.02 -10.57
C LYS A 73 8.21 6.74 -11.97
N GLU A 74 9.50 6.52 -12.08
CA GLU A 74 10.19 6.33 -13.37
C GLU A 74 10.24 4.86 -13.83
N VAL A 75 9.67 3.93 -13.07
CA VAL A 75 9.64 2.52 -13.46
C VAL A 75 8.58 2.31 -14.53
N PRO A 76 8.91 1.81 -15.75
CA PRO A 76 8.00 1.75 -16.89
C PRO A 76 7.10 0.51 -16.85
N CYS A 77 6.25 0.42 -15.83
CA CYS A 77 5.26 -0.66 -15.67
C CYS A 77 3.96 -0.14 -15.06
N ASN A 78 2.90 -0.93 -15.14
CA ASN A 78 1.66 -0.65 -14.41
C ASN A 78 1.89 -0.72 -12.90
N LYS A 79 1.27 0.16 -12.12
CA LYS A 79 1.44 0.21 -10.65
C LYS A 79 0.09 0.35 -9.97
N LEU A 80 -0.25 -0.63 -9.15
CA LEU A 80 -1.42 -0.62 -8.28
C LEU A 80 -0.95 -0.35 -6.85
N PHE A 81 -1.23 0.84 -6.34
CA PHE A 81 -0.94 1.19 -4.95
C PHE A 81 -2.19 0.96 -4.10
N LEU A 82 -2.08 0.13 -3.08
CA LEU A 82 -3.15 -0.21 -2.16
C LEU A 82 -2.95 0.48 -0.82
N LEU A 83 -4.01 1.09 -0.30
CA LEU A 83 -4.00 1.75 1.00
C LEU A 83 -4.79 0.90 1.99
N ASP A 84 -4.08 0.36 2.96
CA ASP A 84 -4.68 -0.26 4.13
C ASP A 84 -4.83 0.80 5.23
N ASP A 85 -5.98 1.45 5.27
CA ASP A 85 -6.37 2.42 6.31
C ASP A 85 -7.58 1.93 7.13
N PHE A 86 -7.79 0.64 7.14
CA PHE A 86 -8.72 -0.03 8.03
C PHE A 86 -8.22 0.02 9.48
N ALA A 87 -8.95 -0.56 10.41
CA ALA A 87 -8.82 -0.38 11.85
C ALA A 87 -9.23 1.03 12.35
N SER A 88 -9.54 1.13 13.63
CA SER A 88 -10.09 2.34 14.26
C SER A 88 -9.13 3.53 14.23
N ASP A 89 -7.82 3.25 14.31
CA ASP A 89 -6.75 4.26 14.26
C ASP A 89 -6.32 4.66 12.83
N HIS A 90 -6.92 4.06 11.81
CA HIS A 90 -6.62 4.26 10.39
C HIS A 90 -5.14 3.99 10.00
N ARG A 91 -4.46 3.08 10.71
CA ARG A 91 -3.09 2.67 10.41
C ARG A 91 -3.01 1.37 9.64
N GLY A 92 -4.13 0.66 9.56
CA GLY A 92 -4.34 -0.56 8.80
C GLY A 92 -4.55 -1.80 9.64
N SER A 93 -5.26 -2.76 9.06
CA SER A 93 -5.67 -4.04 9.64
C SER A 93 -4.87 -5.24 9.13
N PHE A 94 -3.84 -5.04 8.28
CA PHE A 94 -3.17 -6.12 7.53
C PHE A 94 -4.12 -6.89 6.61
N TYR A 95 -5.27 -6.29 6.30
CA TYR A 95 -6.39 -6.89 5.58
C TYR A 95 -6.96 -8.15 6.24
N LEU A 96 -6.88 -8.23 7.56
CA LEU A 96 -7.44 -9.35 8.33
C LEU A 96 -8.97 -9.31 8.39
N GLY A 97 -9.55 -8.15 8.17
CA GLY A 97 -11.00 -7.93 8.24
C GLY A 97 -11.51 -7.86 9.67
N SER A 98 -12.74 -7.41 9.82
CA SER A 98 -13.41 -7.34 11.13
C SER A 98 -13.64 -8.73 11.69
N ASN A 99 -13.28 -8.94 12.94
CA ASN A 99 -13.41 -10.24 13.64
C ASN A 99 -12.75 -11.40 12.90
N MET A 100 -11.61 -11.17 12.25
CA MET A 100 -10.84 -12.18 11.49
C MET A 100 -11.65 -12.87 10.36
N LYS A 101 -12.61 -12.18 9.77
CA LYS A 101 -13.41 -12.73 8.66
C LYS A 101 -12.74 -12.60 7.29
N PHE A 102 -11.66 -11.85 7.19
CA PHE A 102 -10.85 -11.69 5.99
C PHE A 102 -11.56 -11.12 4.75
N GLU A 103 -12.71 -10.44 4.91
CA GLU A 103 -13.43 -9.83 3.78
C GLU A 103 -12.55 -8.84 3.03
N GLU A 104 -11.72 -8.07 3.75
CA GLU A 104 -10.78 -7.12 3.15
C GLU A 104 -9.78 -7.82 2.24
N ALA A 105 -9.26 -8.98 2.67
CA ALA A 105 -8.33 -9.77 1.86
C ALA A 105 -8.99 -10.28 0.57
N VAL A 106 -10.24 -10.71 0.64
CA VAL A 106 -11.01 -11.13 -0.54
C VAL A 106 -11.15 -9.97 -1.52
N VAL A 107 -11.55 -8.79 -1.05
CA VAL A 107 -11.73 -7.59 -1.88
C VAL A 107 -10.41 -7.10 -2.49
N VAL A 108 -9.29 -7.27 -1.80
CA VAL A 108 -7.95 -6.98 -2.35
C VAL A 108 -7.65 -7.90 -3.53
N ARG A 109 -7.91 -9.21 -3.41
CA ARG A 109 -7.71 -10.18 -4.53
C ARG A 109 -8.59 -9.82 -5.72
N GLU A 110 -9.88 -9.57 -5.49
CA GLU A 110 -10.81 -9.14 -6.54
C GLU A 110 -10.30 -7.90 -7.31
N LEU A 111 -9.75 -6.92 -6.59
CA LEU A 111 -9.19 -5.73 -7.23
C LEU A 111 -7.91 -6.03 -8.00
N ILE A 112 -7.01 -6.86 -7.47
CA ILE A 112 -5.77 -7.27 -8.15
C ILE A 112 -6.11 -7.98 -9.46
N ASP A 113 -7.02 -8.95 -9.44
CA ASP A 113 -7.44 -9.71 -10.60
C ASP A 113 -8.07 -8.81 -11.66
N ARG A 114 -8.98 -7.94 -11.24
CA ARG A 114 -9.59 -6.94 -12.13
C ARG A 114 -8.55 -6.03 -12.79
N VAL A 115 -7.57 -5.54 -12.03
CA VAL A 115 -6.52 -4.67 -12.58
C VAL A 115 -5.59 -5.44 -13.49
N ARG A 116 -5.25 -6.70 -13.17
CA ARG A 116 -4.48 -7.60 -14.02
C ARG A 116 -5.16 -7.76 -15.38
N GLU A 117 -6.45 -8.04 -15.40
CA GLU A 117 -7.25 -8.17 -16.62
C GLU A 117 -7.28 -6.85 -17.42
N GLN A 118 -7.57 -5.73 -16.76
CA GLN A 118 -7.65 -4.40 -17.38
C GLN A 118 -6.34 -3.94 -18.00
N THR A 119 -5.20 -4.37 -17.46
CA THR A 119 -3.86 -4.00 -17.95
C THR A 119 -3.26 -5.04 -18.89
N GLY A 120 -3.86 -6.23 -18.98
CA GLY A 120 -3.28 -7.36 -19.71
C GLY A 120 -1.97 -7.87 -19.11
N ALA A 121 -1.72 -7.58 -17.81
CA ALA A 121 -0.47 -7.91 -17.16
C ALA A 121 -0.25 -9.41 -17.08
N LYS A 122 0.96 -9.85 -17.46
CA LYS A 122 1.42 -11.25 -17.43
C LYS A 122 2.32 -11.54 -16.23
N ARG A 123 3.08 -10.54 -15.77
CA ARG A 123 3.93 -10.64 -14.58
C ARG A 123 3.37 -9.77 -13.47
N LEU A 124 3.20 -10.37 -12.29
CA LEU A 124 2.79 -9.67 -11.08
C LEU A 124 4.00 -9.55 -10.14
N ILE A 125 4.20 -8.36 -9.58
CA ILE A 125 5.30 -8.07 -8.67
C ILE A 125 4.68 -7.46 -7.41
N PHE A 126 4.71 -8.19 -6.31
CA PHE A 126 4.19 -7.75 -5.02
C PHE A 126 5.27 -7.01 -4.24
N CYS A 127 5.00 -5.79 -3.82
CA CYS A 127 6.01 -4.92 -3.22
C CYS A 127 5.53 -4.30 -1.91
N GLY A 128 6.39 -4.32 -0.89
CA GLY A 128 6.11 -3.67 0.37
C GLY A 128 7.22 -3.79 1.40
N SER A 129 7.10 -3.01 2.49
CA SER A 129 7.99 -3.10 3.64
C SER A 129 7.21 -3.10 4.94
N SER A 130 7.81 -3.68 6.01
CA SER A 130 7.18 -3.82 7.33
C SER A 130 5.78 -4.47 7.20
N LYS A 131 4.70 -3.82 7.65
CA LYS A 131 3.31 -4.25 7.41
C LYS A 131 3.06 -4.58 5.92
N GLY A 132 3.43 -3.68 5.00
CA GLY A 132 3.28 -3.90 3.57
C GLY A 132 4.14 -5.06 3.05
N GLY A 133 5.27 -5.34 3.71
CA GLY A 133 6.12 -6.49 3.40
C GLY A 133 5.45 -7.82 3.75
N TYR A 134 4.87 -7.90 4.96
CA TYR A 134 4.03 -9.04 5.34
C TYR A 134 2.89 -9.25 4.33
N THR A 135 2.18 -8.16 4.02
CA THR A 135 1.04 -8.21 3.09
C THR A 135 1.48 -8.65 1.68
N ALA A 136 2.62 -8.15 1.19
CA ALA A 136 3.15 -8.54 -0.12
C ALA A 136 3.49 -10.03 -0.18
N LEU A 137 4.05 -10.61 0.89
CA LEU A 137 4.27 -12.05 1.00
C LEU A 137 2.94 -12.80 1.01
N ASN A 138 2.02 -12.41 1.89
CA ASN A 138 0.74 -13.09 2.06
C ASN A 138 -0.06 -13.16 0.76
N PHE A 139 -0.20 -12.05 0.04
CA PHE A 139 -0.92 -12.04 -1.24
C PHE A 139 -0.09 -12.62 -2.39
N GLY A 140 1.24 -12.42 -2.40
CA GLY A 140 2.09 -12.93 -3.48
C GLY A 140 2.09 -14.45 -3.59
N LEU A 141 1.96 -15.15 -2.46
CA LEU A 141 1.87 -16.61 -2.43
C LEU A 141 0.59 -17.15 -3.09
N ASP A 142 -0.48 -16.37 -3.17
CA ASP A 142 -1.72 -16.75 -3.84
C ASP A 142 -1.61 -16.71 -5.38
N TYR A 143 -0.53 -16.13 -5.92
CA TYR A 143 -0.32 -15.95 -7.37
C TYR A 143 0.93 -16.70 -7.84
N PRO A 144 0.82 -17.97 -8.25
CA PRO A 144 1.95 -18.76 -8.72
C PRO A 144 2.70 -18.07 -9.87
N GLY A 145 4.03 -18.04 -9.78
CA GLY A 145 4.88 -17.38 -10.75
C GLY A 145 5.00 -15.86 -10.58
N SER A 146 4.44 -15.29 -9.51
CA SER A 146 4.65 -13.88 -9.16
C SER A 146 6.05 -13.65 -8.57
N TYR A 147 6.47 -12.39 -8.59
CA TYR A 147 7.69 -11.91 -7.93
C TYR A 147 7.35 -11.12 -6.68
N MET A 148 8.25 -11.11 -5.70
CA MET A 148 8.06 -10.38 -4.45
C MET A 148 9.29 -9.53 -4.13
N VAL A 149 9.09 -8.23 -3.86
CA VAL A 149 10.11 -7.30 -3.40
C VAL A 149 9.73 -6.84 -1.99
N VAL A 150 10.34 -7.46 -0.99
CA VAL A 150 9.90 -7.37 0.39
C VAL A 150 11.03 -6.86 1.28
N GLY A 151 10.75 -5.79 2.03
CA GLY A 151 11.68 -5.19 2.99
C GLY A 151 11.21 -5.37 4.43
N GLY A 152 12.00 -6.08 5.27
CA GLY A 152 11.76 -6.23 6.70
C GLY A 152 10.34 -6.63 7.06
N PRO A 153 9.79 -7.76 6.56
CA PRO A 153 8.42 -8.16 6.82
C PRO A 153 8.24 -8.56 8.29
N GLN A 154 7.03 -8.31 8.81
CA GLN A 154 6.66 -8.80 10.15
C GLN A 154 6.27 -10.28 10.04
N TYR A 155 7.24 -11.18 10.19
CA TYR A 155 7.02 -12.61 10.02
C TYR A 155 6.09 -13.21 11.09
N PHE A 156 6.36 -12.93 12.37
CA PHE A 156 5.49 -13.31 13.48
C PHE A 156 4.49 -12.19 13.78
N LEU A 157 3.43 -12.10 12.97
CA LEU A 157 2.51 -10.96 12.99
C LEU A 157 1.91 -10.73 14.38
N GLY A 158 1.35 -11.78 15.01
CA GLY A 158 0.73 -11.66 16.32
C GLY A 158 1.69 -11.12 17.39
N GLN A 159 2.89 -11.67 17.49
CA GLN A 159 3.91 -11.19 18.41
C GLN A 159 4.35 -9.76 18.09
N SER A 160 4.59 -9.44 16.82
CA SER A 160 4.96 -8.09 16.40
C SER A 160 3.91 -7.05 16.76
N LEU A 161 2.62 -7.38 16.66
CA LEU A 161 1.52 -6.48 17.01
C LEU A 161 1.46 -6.24 18.52
N LEU A 162 1.67 -7.28 19.32
CA LEU A 162 1.72 -7.17 20.78
C LEU A 162 2.93 -6.34 21.23
N ASP A 163 4.13 -6.68 20.77
CA ASP A 163 5.38 -6.00 21.15
C ASP A 163 5.41 -4.52 20.77
N THR A 164 4.82 -4.16 19.64
CA THR A 164 4.74 -2.77 19.18
C THR A 164 3.54 -2.00 19.74
N GLY A 165 2.67 -2.64 20.50
CA GLY A 165 1.43 -2.05 21.00
C GLY A 165 0.45 -1.67 19.87
N ASN A 166 0.60 -2.25 18.68
CA ASN A 166 -0.27 -1.99 17.53
C ASN A 166 -1.49 -2.93 17.53
N ILE A 167 -2.12 -3.07 18.68
CA ILE A 167 -3.23 -4.00 18.91
C ILE A 167 -4.54 -3.60 18.25
N GLU A 168 -4.66 -2.37 17.76
CA GLU A 168 -5.87 -1.92 17.06
C GLU A 168 -6.17 -2.73 15.80
N ALA A 169 -5.13 -3.24 15.13
CA ALA A 169 -5.29 -4.16 14.00
C ALA A 169 -5.89 -5.52 14.41
N LEU A 170 -5.69 -5.94 15.65
CA LEU A 170 -6.26 -7.19 16.19
C LEU A 170 -7.67 -7.01 16.73
N LYS A 171 -8.07 -5.77 17.05
CA LYS A 171 -9.41 -5.42 17.54
C LYS A 171 -10.39 -5.12 16.42
N HIS A 172 -9.88 -4.94 15.20
CA HIS A 172 -10.67 -4.65 14.00
C HIS A 172 -11.36 -5.90 13.50
#